data_b3dd27511eb43ec2f426dd670306ae7a
#
_entry.id   b3dd27511eb43ec2f426dd670306ae7a
#
_cell.length_a   1.000
_cell.length_b   1.000
_cell.length_c   1.000
_cell.angle_alpha   90.00
_cell.angle_beta   90.00
_cell.angle_gamma   90.00
#
_symmetry.space_group_name_H-M   'P 1'
#
loop_
_entity.id
_entity.type
_entity.pdbx_description
1 polymer ?
#
loop_
_entity_poly.entity_id
_entity_poly.type
_entity_poly.pdbx_seq_one_letter_code
_entity_poly.pdbx_strand_id
1 'polypeptide(L)'
;MMKKMKKTWTIGTRGSKLALKQTEIVVRALTSLYPGREFAVKTIKTKGDTIWDRPLHLVGGKGLFVKEIEDELLKGSIDMAVHSVKDLPSELEDGLILGAVLKREDPRDAFISTAYDTIESVPPLSKIGTSSLRRKAQILRLKSGIQVVPLRGNVDTRIRKLRVLSLDGIILAYAGVKRMGFIEHIREIIPLDIMVPSAGQGAIGIEVREDDEAIELLGPVNDTVSAEEISVERKLLAMIGGGCQIPLGIHANIRDGALSLYVSMGEENGRIYVHEKNTYPKEQADRAVQEALDKIKPFLL
;
A
#
# COMPACT_ATOMS: atom_id res chain seq x y z
N MET A 1 31.41 22.80 -12.17
CA MET A 1 31.26 23.37 -10.82
C MET A 1 30.35 22.44 -10.03
N MET A 2 30.84 21.70 -9.04
CA MET A 2 29.97 20.85 -8.22
C MET A 2 29.00 21.77 -7.44
N LYS A 3 27.69 21.64 -7.73
CA LYS A 3 26.64 22.35 -7.00
C LYS A 3 26.77 21.94 -5.53
N LYS A 4 26.91 22.90 -4.62
CA LYS A 4 27.04 22.63 -3.18
C LYS A 4 25.69 22.04 -2.73
N MET A 5 25.63 20.73 -2.57
CA MET A 5 24.38 20.05 -2.17
C MET A 5 23.86 20.60 -0.84
N LYS A 6 22.56 20.69 -0.72
CA LYS A 6 21.82 21.19 0.46
C LYS A 6 22.28 20.45 1.73
N LYS A 7 22.45 21.18 2.84
CA LYS A 7 22.86 20.63 4.13
C LYS A 7 21.70 20.04 4.92
N THR A 8 20.54 20.69 4.87
CA THR A 8 19.32 20.28 5.58
C THR A 8 18.22 19.95 4.58
N TRP A 9 17.61 18.78 4.73
CA TRP A 9 16.53 18.27 3.88
C TRP A 9 15.25 18.14 4.69
N THR A 10 14.13 18.61 4.16
CA THR A 10 12.83 18.53 4.82
C THR A 10 12.00 17.41 4.23
N ILE A 11 11.60 16.45 5.07
CA ILE A 11 10.80 15.28 4.69
C ILE A 11 9.37 15.47 5.18
N GLY A 12 8.42 15.56 4.26
CA GLY A 12 6.99 15.62 4.55
C GLY A 12 6.39 14.24 4.82
N THR A 13 5.43 14.18 5.73
CA THR A 13 4.68 12.95 6.03
C THR A 13 3.36 13.25 6.72
N ARG A 14 2.44 12.28 6.72
CA ARG A 14 1.20 12.37 7.51
C ARG A 14 1.46 12.22 9.00
N GLY A 15 0.53 12.73 9.82
CA GLY A 15 0.60 12.64 11.28
C GLY A 15 0.21 11.28 11.89
N SER A 16 -0.14 10.27 11.10
CA SER A 16 -0.49 8.96 11.65
C SER A 16 0.74 8.25 12.22
N LYS A 17 0.56 7.46 13.30
CA LYS A 17 1.66 6.71 13.94
C LYS A 17 2.43 5.84 12.94
N LEU A 18 1.73 5.19 12.00
CA LEU A 18 2.36 4.36 10.97
C LEU A 18 3.15 5.20 9.98
N ALA A 19 2.63 6.34 9.53
CA ALA A 19 3.35 7.23 8.62
C ALA A 19 4.63 7.80 9.27
N LEU A 20 4.56 8.23 10.52
CA LEU A 20 5.73 8.67 11.28
C LEU A 20 6.77 7.54 11.42
N LYS A 21 6.32 6.31 11.69
CA LYS A 21 7.24 5.15 11.77
C LYS A 21 7.90 4.83 10.45
N GLN A 22 7.18 4.96 9.34
CA GLN A 22 7.73 4.79 7.99
C GLN A 22 8.76 5.88 7.68
N THR A 23 8.46 7.12 8.04
CA THR A 23 9.38 8.26 7.87
C THR A 23 10.63 8.07 8.73
N GLU A 24 10.52 7.57 9.96
CA GLU A 24 11.67 7.24 10.81
C GLU A 24 12.60 6.22 10.13
N ILE A 25 12.05 5.19 9.45
CA ILE A 25 12.84 4.21 8.70
C ILE A 25 13.63 4.90 7.59
N VAL A 26 12.99 5.79 6.82
CA VAL A 26 13.64 6.55 5.75
C VAL A 26 14.73 7.47 6.31
N VAL A 27 14.42 8.24 7.35
CA VAL A 27 15.39 9.14 8.00
C VAL A 27 16.62 8.38 8.49
N ARG A 28 16.43 7.23 9.14
CA ARG A 28 17.55 6.39 9.61
C ARG A 28 18.42 5.91 8.44
N ALA A 29 17.81 5.46 7.35
CA ALA A 29 18.54 5.01 6.18
C ALA A 29 19.37 6.14 5.56
N LEU A 30 18.77 7.32 5.37
CA LEU A 30 19.45 8.49 4.82
C LEU A 30 20.54 9.04 5.76
N THR A 31 20.30 9.12 7.06
CA THR A 31 21.29 9.57 8.04
C THR A 31 22.49 8.64 8.12
N SER A 32 22.27 7.33 8.00
CA SER A 32 23.36 6.35 7.95
C SER A 32 24.25 6.52 6.73
N LEU A 33 23.67 6.86 5.57
CA LEU A 33 24.41 7.07 4.32
C LEU A 33 25.07 8.46 4.25
N TYR A 34 24.46 9.44 4.89
CA TYR A 34 24.87 10.85 4.81
C TYR A 34 25.02 11.48 6.19
N PRO A 35 25.99 11.05 7.02
CA PRO A 35 26.12 11.49 8.43
C PRO A 35 26.39 13.00 8.59
N GLY A 36 26.81 13.69 7.51
CA GLY A 36 27.02 15.14 7.52
C GLY A 36 25.80 15.98 7.13
N ARG A 37 24.63 15.34 6.90
CA ARG A 37 23.38 16.01 6.50
C ARG A 37 22.32 15.88 7.56
N GLU A 38 21.42 16.84 7.58
CA GLU A 38 20.27 16.88 8.49
C GLU A 38 18.98 16.56 7.72
N PHE A 39 18.13 15.72 8.30
CA PHE A 39 16.83 15.34 7.75
C PHE A 39 15.73 15.72 8.75
N ALA A 40 15.12 16.90 8.51
CA ALA A 40 14.01 17.39 9.33
C ALA A 40 12.68 16.79 8.87
N VAL A 41 11.82 16.42 9.82
CA VAL A 41 10.49 15.86 9.53
C VAL A 41 9.43 16.93 9.72
N LYS A 42 8.60 17.15 8.66
CA LYS A 42 7.44 18.04 8.69
C LYS A 42 6.15 17.21 8.57
N THR A 43 5.34 17.24 9.61
CA THR A 43 4.02 16.60 9.61
C THR A 43 3.01 17.48 8.88
N ILE A 44 2.31 16.91 7.90
CA ILE A 44 1.29 17.58 7.09
C ILE A 44 -0.05 16.89 7.36
N LYS A 45 -1.07 17.69 7.69
CA LYS A 45 -2.43 17.21 7.91
C LYS A 45 -3.16 17.13 6.57
N THR A 46 -3.71 15.98 6.23
CA THR A 46 -4.45 15.79 4.98
C THR A 46 -5.97 15.76 5.22
N LYS A 47 -6.76 16.02 4.18
CA LYS A 47 -8.23 15.91 4.23
C LYS A 47 -8.67 14.51 4.66
N GLY A 48 -7.99 13.47 4.17
CA GLY A 48 -8.27 12.08 4.55
C GLY A 48 -8.10 11.80 6.05
N ASP A 49 -7.25 12.57 6.75
CA ASP A 49 -7.05 12.44 8.20
C ASP A 49 -8.20 13.07 9.01
N THR A 50 -9.05 13.90 8.40
CA THR A 50 -10.18 14.57 9.07
C THR A 50 -11.53 13.90 8.85
N ILE A 51 -11.63 12.98 7.87
CA ILE A 51 -12.89 12.32 7.51
C ILE A 51 -13.04 11.01 8.28
N TRP A 52 -13.88 11.02 9.32
CA TRP A 52 -14.12 9.85 10.18
C TRP A 52 -15.51 9.21 9.99
N ASP A 53 -16.46 9.97 9.48
CA ASP A 53 -17.91 9.67 9.46
C ASP A 53 -18.40 8.92 8.22
N ARG A 54 -17.64 8.92 7.12
CA ARG A 54 -18.05 8.34 5.83
C ARG A 54 -17.05 7.32 5.28
N PRO A 55 -17.49 6.26 4.57
CA PRO A 55 -16.61 5.36 3.82
C PRO A 55 -15.75 6.13 2.80
N LEU A 56 -14.42 5.92 2.79
CA LEU A 56 -13.50 6.67 1.92
C LEU A 56 -13.81 6.51 0.43
N HIS A 57 -14.34 5.36 0.01
CA HIS A 57 -14.76 5.12 -1.37
C HIS A 57 -15.97 5.99 -1.77
N LEU A 58 -16.75 6.51 -0.81
CA LEU A 58 -17.88 7.41 -1.05
C LEU A 58 -17.50 8.90 -1.04
N VAL A 59 -16.30 9.24 -0.52
CA VAL A 59 -15.91 10.65 -0.36
C VAL A 59 -15.45 11.26 -1.70
N GLY A 60 -15.15 10.43 -2.69
CA GLY A 60 -14.73 10.87 -4.03
C GLY A 60 -13.49 11.78 -4.03
N GLY A 61 -12.62 11.63 -5.01
CA GLY A 61 -11.43 12.45 -5.19
C GLY A 61 -10.13 11.62 -5.19
N LYS A 62 -9.31 11.84 -6.21
CA LYS A 62 -7.94 11.31 -6.26
C LYS A 62 -7.13 11.97 -5.14
N GLY A 63 -6.30 11.22 -4.44
CA GLY A 63 -5.29 11.78 -3.55
C GLY A 63 -5.75 12.29 -2.18
N LEU A 64 -6.86 11.80 -1.58
CA LEU A 64 -7.37 12.24 -0.25
C LEU A 64 -6.32 12.26 0.88
N PHE A 65 -5.27 11.48 0.78
CA PHE A 65 -4.21 11.36 1.76
C PHE A 65 -2.86 11.93 1.29
N VAL A 66 -2.82 12.51 0.08
CA VAL A 66 -1.56 12.83 -0.61
C VAL A 66 -1.53 14.27 -1.07
N LYS A 67 -2.65 14.82 -1.54
CA LYS A 67 -2.72 16.12 -2.22
C LYS A 67 -2.05 17.26 -1.46
N GLU A 68 -2.29 17.40 -0.17
CA GLU A 68 -1.66 18.45 0.63
C GLU A 68 -0.15 18.28 0.77
N ILE A 69 0.34 17.04 0.66
CA ILE A 69 1.77 16.73 0.69
C ILE A 69 2.40 17.05 -0.67
N GLU A 70 1.75 16.66 -1.77
CA GLU A 70 2.15 17.00 -3.14
C GLU A 70 2.19 18.51 -3.34
N ASP A 71 1.18 19.25 -2.85
CA ASP A 71 1.17 20.72 -2.86
C ASP A 71 2.41 21.32 -2.14
N GLU A 72 2.83 20.73 -1.01
CA GLU A 72 4.01 21.19 -0.27
C GLU A 72 5.33 20.82 -0.99
N LEU A 73 5.38 19.68 -1.70
CA LEU A 73 6.50 19.33 -2.58
C LEU A 73 6.63 20.32 -3.73
N LEU A 74 5.54 20.59 -4.45
CA LEU A 74 5.52 21.51 -5.59
C LEU A 74 5.87 22.95 -5.20
N LYS A 75 5.45 23.39 -4.01
CA LYS A 75 5.85 24.71 -3.46
C LYS A 75 7.31 24.76 -2.99
N GLY A 76 8.01 23.64 -2.92
CA GLY A 76 9.37 23.58 -2.39
C GLY A 76 9.49 23.76 -0.87
N SER A 77 8.39 23.65 -0.12
CA SER A 77 8.38 23.75 1.34
C SER A 77 8.83 22.46 2.04
N ILE A 78 8.82 21.36 1.32
CA ILE A 78 9.46 20.09 1.62
C ILE A 78 10.26 19.62 0.41
N ASP A 79 11.27 18.79 0.63
CA ASP A 79 12.14 18.27 -0.41
C ASP A 79 11.76 16.87 -0.85
N MET A 80 11.21 16.09 0.08
CA MET A 80 10.81 14.68 -0.10
C MET A 80 9.51 14.44 0.65
N ALA A 81 8.72 13.48 0.21
CA ALA A 81 7.56 13.00 0.94
C ALA A 81 7.61 11.48 1.10
N VAL A 82 7.27 10.98 2.30
CA VAL A 82 7.26 9.55 2.60
C VAL A 82 5.84 9.02 2.65
N HIS A 83 5.60 7.96 1.87
CA HIS A 83 4.28 7.34 1.72
C HIS A 83 4.29 5.82 1.88
N SER A 84 3.17 5.26 2.31
CA SER A 84 2.83 3.89 1.95
C SER A 84 2.44 3.90 0.47
N VAL A 85 3.15 3.18 -0.39
CA VAL A 85 2.93 3.24 -1.86
C VAL A 85 1.49 2.90 -2.24
N LYS A 86 0.83 1.99 -1.52
CA LYS A 86 -0.58 1.63 -1.76
C LYS A 86 -1.59 2.78 -1.54
N ASP A 87 -1.18 3.84 -0.85
CA ASP A 87 -2.02 5.00 -0.55
C ASP A 87 -1.80 6.13 -1.58
N LEU A 88 -0.78 6.00 -2.45
CA LEU A 88 -0.54 6.88 -3.59
C LEU A 88 -1.58 6.65 -4.70
N PRO A 89 -1.99 7.68 -5.43
CA PRO A 89 -2.79 7.53 -6.64
C PRO A 89 -2.01 6.72 -7.69
N SER A 90 -2.73 6.15 -8.67
CA SER A 90 -2.10 5.41 -9.79
C SER A 90 -1.14 6.28 -10.59
N GLU A 91 -1.50 7.55 -10.77
CA GLU A 91 -0.70 8.59 -11.40
C GLU A 91 -0.44 9.67 -10.35
N LEU A 92 0.79 10.16 -10.25
CA LEU A 92 1.17 11.27 -9.37
C LEU A 92 0.80 12.61 -10.03
N GLU A 93 0.84 13.69 -9.26
CA GLU A 93 0.65 15.04 -9.78
C GLU A 93 1.81 15.39 -10.74
N ASP A 94 1.52 16.15 -11.79
CA ASP A 94 2.53 16.57 -12.78
C ASP A 94 3.72 17.27 -12.11
N GLY A 95 4.93 16.89 -12.51
CA GLY A 95 6.19 17.39 -11.95
C GLY A 95 6.65 16.64 -10.68
N LEU A 96 5.93 15.58 -10.28
CA LEU A 96 6.33 14.70 -9.16
C LEU A 96 6.59 13.28 -9.65
N ILE A 97 7.57 12.63 -9.01
CA ILE A 97 7.92 11.24 -9.27
C ILE A 97 8.12 10.45 -7.97
N LEU A 98 7.96 9.15 -8.05
CA LEU A 98 8.42 8.22 -7.03
C LEU A 98 9.94 8.05 -7.18
N GLY A 99 10.71 8.87 -6.46
CA GLY A 99 12.17 8.95 -6.58
C GLY A 99 12.90 7.73 -6.01
N ALA A 100 12.32 7.04 -5.02
CA ALA A 100 12.83 5.78 -4.49
C ALA A 100 11.73 4.92 -3.86
N VAL A 101 11.96 3.61 -3.91
CA VAL A 101 11.21 2.61 -3.14
C VAL A 101 12.19 1.85 -2.26
N LEU A 102 11.96 1.84 -0.95
CA LEU A 102 12.78 1.04 -0.04
C LEU A 102 12.49 -0.45 -0.23
N LYS A 103 13.43 -1.31 0.19
CA LYS A 103 13.22 -2.77 0.21
C LYS A 103 11.84 -3.09 0.79
N ARG A 104 11.03 -3.75 -0.01
CA ARG A 104 9.63 -4.05 0.29
C ARG A 104 9.52 -5.01 1.47
N GLU A 105 8.64 -4.69 2.40
CA GLU A 105 8.23 -5.62 3.44
C GLU A 105 7.19 -6.59 2.87
N ASP A 106 6.99 -7.75 3.51
CA ASP A 106 6.01 -8.75 3.10
C ASP A 106 4.65 -8.10 2.76
N PRO A 107 4.19 -8.21 1.50
CA PRO A 107 2.98 -7.54 1.02
C PRO A 107 1.68 -8.21 1.46
N ARG A 108 1.75 -9.41 2.06
CA ARG A 108 0.56 -10.19 2.42
C ARG A 108 -0.32 -9.49 3.45
N ASP A 109 -1.54 -9.96 3.52
CA ASP A 109 -2.46 -9.59 4.58
C ASP A 109 -2.27 -10.53 5.78
N ALA A 110 -2.53 -10.02 6.98
CA ALA A 110 -2.47 -10.76 8.23
C ALA A 110 -3.88 -10.90 8.81
N PHE A 111 -4.23 -12.10 9.21
CA PHE A 111 -5.41 -12.40 10.00
C PHE A 111 -5.07 -12.28 11.49
N ILE A 112 -5.87 -11.52 12.20
CA ILE A 112 -5.76 -11.31 13.66
C ILE A 112 -7.07 -11.73 14.28
N SER A 113 -7.01 -12.68 15.21
CA SER A 113 -8.16 -13.21 15.95
C SER A 113 -7.76 -13.58 17.38
N THR A 114 -8.73 -13.63 18.25
CA THR A 114 -8.55 -14.18 19.63
C THR A 114 -9.08 -15.61 19.75
N ALA A 115 -9.82 -16.09 18.76
CA ALA A 115 -10.54 -17.37 18.82
C ALA A 115 -10.13 -18.36 17.74
N TYR A 116 -9.59 -17.89 16.59
CA TYR A 116 -9.31 -18.74 15.43
C TYR A 116 -7.88 -18.53 14.94
N ASP A 117 -7.22 -19.61 14.50
CA ASP A 117 -5.84 -19.58 14.07
C ASP A 117 -5.69 -19.25 12.56
N THR A 118 -6.70 -19.58 11.75
CA THR A 118 -6.71 -19.29 10.30
C THR A 118 -8.04 -18.69 9.87
N ILE A 119 -8.03 -17.98 8.76
CA ILE A 119 -9.26 -17.43 8.16
C ILE A 119 -10.20 -18.56 7.71
N GLU A 120 -9.66 -19.71 7.30
CA GLU A 120 -10.44 -20.87 6.88
C GLU A 120 -11.14 -21.57 8.06
N SER A 121 -10.58 -21.50 9.26
CA SER A 121 -11.16 -22.12 10.48
C SER A 121 -12.35 -21.33 11.04
N VAL A 122 -12.56 -20.08 10.58
CA VAL A 122 -13.66 -19.22 11.06
C VAL A 122 -15.01 -19.81 10.61
N PRO A 123 -15.99 -20.04 11.50
CA PRO A 123 -17.28 -20.61 11.15
C PRO A 123 -18.16 -19.63 10.35
N PRO A 124 -19.20 -20.12 9.62
CA PRO A 124 -20.21 -19.27 9.01
C PRO A 124 -20.86 -18.32 10.02
N LEU A 125 -21.34 -17.17 9.55
CA LEU A 125 -21.96 -16.07 10.33
C LEU A 125 -21.00 -15.30 11.25
N SER A 126 -19.70 -15.69 11.30
CA SER A 126 -18.70 -14.92 12.04
C SER A 126 -18.49 -13.52 11.46
N LYS A 127 -18.11 -12.60 12.34
CA LYS A 127 -17.88 -11.18 12.04
C LYS A 127 -16.42 -10.88 11.78
N ILE A 128 -16.05 -10.59 10.54
CA ILE A 128 -14.68 -10.21 10.16
C ILE A 128 -14.60 -8.72 9.84
N GLY A 129 -13.74 -8.02 10.57
CA GLY A 129 -13.57 -6.57 10.46
C GLY A 129 -12.64 -6.16 9.31
N THR A 130 -13.17 -5.49 8.29
CA THR A 130 -12.42 -4.77 7.27
C THR A 130 -13.27 -3.71 6.57
N SER A 131 -12.68 -2.58 6.15
CA SER A 131 -13.32 -1.60 5.26
C SER A 131 -12.75 -1.64 3.85
N SER A 132 -11.86 -2.61 3.55
CA SER A 132 -11.30 -2.79 2.21
C SER A 132 -12.23 -3.63 1.35
N LEU A 133 -12.71 -3.06 0.24
CA LEU A 133 -13.54 -3.77 -0.74
C LEU A 133 -12.81 -4.99 -1.30
N ARG A 134 -11.51 -4.86 -1.58
CA ARG A 134 -10.65 -5.94 -2.01
C ARG A 134 -10.65 -7.13 -1.03
N ARG A 135 -10.44 -6.87 0.26
CA ARG A 135 -10.44 -7.91 1.29
C ARG A 135 -11.82 -8.51 1.45
N LYS A 136 -12.86 -7.66 1.48
CA LYS A 136 -14.26 -8.10 1.58
C LYS A 136 -14.59 -9.11 0.48
N ALA A 137 -14.33 -8.77 -0.77
CA ALA A 137 -14.62 -9.64 -1.91
C ALA A 137 -13.89 -10.99 -1.80
N GLN A 138 -12.59 -10.97 -1.47
CA GLN A 138 -11.78 -12.17 -1.39
C GLN A 138 -12.14 -13.06 -0.19
N ILE A 139 -12.55 -12.46 0.96
CA ILE A 139 -13.07 -13.21 2.11
C ILE A 139 -14.38 -13.91 1.73
N LEU A 140 -15.32 -13.19 1.11
CA LEU A 140 -16.62 -13.73 0.73
C LEU A 140 -16.50 -14.80 -0.37
N ARG A 141 -15.49 -14.73 -1.23
CA ARG A 141 -15.12 -15.80 -2.14
C ARG A 141 -14.68 -17.07 -1.39
N LEU A 142 -13.85 -16.89 -0.38
CA LEU A 142 -13.34 -18.00 0.42
C LEU A 142 -14.43 -18.63 1.27
N LYS A 143 -15.31 -17.79 1.86
CA LYS A 143 -16.40 -18.21 2.74
C LYS A 143 -17.62 -17.30 2.61
N SER A 144 -18.61 -17.74 1.87
CA SER A 144 -19.83 -16.99 1.56
C SER A 144 -20.70 -16.62 2.76
N GLY A 145 -20.57 -17.33 3.87
CA GLY A 145 -21.37 -17.09 5.09
C GLY A 145 -20.79 -16.08 6.08
N ILE A 146 -19.64 -15.45 5.79
CA ILE A 146 -19.01 -14.49 6.68
C ILE A 146 -19.75 -13.14 6.66
N GLN A 147 -19.90 -12.52 7.85
CA GLN A 147 -20.38 -11.14 8.00
C GLN A 147 -19.20 -10.17 8.02
N VAL A 148 -19.03 -9.41 6.93
CA VAL A 148 -17.95 -8.41 6.86
C VAL A 148 -18.42 -7.11 7.52
N VAL A 149 -17.73 -6.69 8.59
CA VAL A 149 -18.02 -5.50 9.39
C VAL A 149 -17.05 -4.39 9.05
N PRO A 150 -17.50 -3.16 8.73
CA PRO A 150 -16.62 -2.03 8.50
C PRO A 150 -15.70 -1.74 9.69
N LEU A 151 -14.40 -1.65 9.46
CA LEU A 151 -13.39 -1.42 10.49
C LEU A 151 -12.44 -0.30 10.10
N ARG A 152 -12.41 0.78 10.88
CA ARG A 152 -11.58 1.96 10.66
C ARG A 152 -10.73 2.33 11.86
N GLY A 153 -9.70 3.14 11.60
CA GLY A 153 -8.73 3.64 12.55
C GLY A 153 -7.30 3.21 12.20
N ASN A 154 -6.35 3.65 13.01
CA ASN A 154 -4.97 3.19 12.94
C ASN A 154 -4.85 1.70 13.33
N VAL A 155 -3.69 1.09 13.11
CA VAL A 155 -3.45 -0.34 13.38
C VAL A 155 -3.82 -0.70 14.83
N ASP A 156 -3.30 0.05 15.79
CA ASP A 156 -3.58 -0.11 17.23
C ASP A 156 -5.10 0.00 17.56
N THR A 157 -5.75 0.97 16.95
CA THR A 157 -7.19 1.18 17.15
C THR A 157 -8.00 0.01 16.58
N ARG A 158 -7.63 -0.52 15.40
CA ARG A 158 -8.32 -1.66 14.79
C ARG A 158 -8.14 -2.93 15.60
N ILE A 159 -6.93 -3.18 16.12
CA ILE A 159 -6.66 -4.32 17.00
C ILE A 159 -7.50 -4.22 18.28
N ARG A 160 -7.57 -3.03 18.89
CA ARG A 160 -8.44 -2.82 20.08
C ARG A 160 -9.92 -3.05 19.75
N LYS A 161 -10.38 -2.61 18.58
CA LYS A 161 -11.77 -2.78 18.13
C LYS A 161 -12.15 -4.25 17.91
N LEU A 162 -11.22 -5.16 17.70
CA LEU A 162 -11.48 -6.59 17.65
C LEU A 162 -12.29 -7.04 18.87
N ARG A 163 -11.86 -6.63 20.06
CA ARG A 163 -12.56 -6.96 21.32
C ARG A 163 -13.78 -6.08 21.55
N VAL A 164 -13.67 -4.76 21.36
CA VAL A 164 -14.74 -3.80 21.64
C VAL A 164 -15.99 -4.05 20.80
N LEU A 165 -15.82 -4.49 19.55
CA LEU A 165 -16.93 -4.77 18.63
C LEU A 165 -17.30 -6.26 18.59
N SER A 166 -16.72 -7.07 19.46
CA SER A 166 -16.92 -8.54 19.50
C SER A 166 -16.79 -9.16 18.10
N LEU A 167 -15.68 -8.82 17.41
CA LEU A 167 -15.36 -9.40 16.11
C LEU A 167 -14.63 -10.72 16.29
N ASP A 168 -14.90 -11.69 15.43
CA ASP A 168 -14.23 -12.98 15.40
C ASP A 168 -12.83 -12.88 14.80
N GLY A 169 -12.59 -11.88 13.96
CA GLY A 169 -11.28 -11.57 13.40
C GLY A 169 -11.24 -10.24 12.66
N ILE A 170 -10.04 -9.79 12.36
CA ILE A 170 -9.78 -8.61 11.51
C ILE A 170 -8.68 -8.91 10.51
N ILE A 171 -8.68 -8.22 9.37
CA ILE A 171 -7.63 -8.36 8.37
C ILE A 171 -6.90 -7.03 8.20
N LEU A 172 -5.59 -7.06 8.41
CA LEU A 172 -4.68 -5.92 8.27
C LEU A 172 -3.54 -6.26 7.32
N ALA A 173 -2.85 -5.23 6.78
CA ALA A 173 -1.61 -5.45 6.05
C ALA A 173 -0.50 -5.87 7.02
N TYR A 174 0.15 -7.00 6.78
CA TYR A 174 1.23 -7.52 7.63
C TYR A 174 2.32 -6.47 7.89
N ALA A 175 2.79 -5.79 6.82
CA ALA A 175 3.81 -4.75 6.93
C ALA A 175 3.43 -3.64 7.93
N GLY A 176 2.15 -3.24 7.98
CA GLY A 176 1.66 -2.25 8.92
C GLY A 176 1.67 -2.76 10.36
N VAL A 177 1.24 -4.00 10.57
CA VAL A 177 1.23 -4.66 11.90
C VAL A 177 2.66 -4.81 12.42
N LYS A 178 3.59 -5.28 11.56
CA LYS A 178 5.01 -5.45 11.90
C LYS A 178 5.68 -4.13 12.26
N ARG A 179 5.49 -3.08 11.42
CA ARG A 179 6.09 -1.75 11.68
C ARG A 179 5.60 -1.10 12.96
N MET A 180 4.38 -1.43 13.36
CA MET A 180 3.79 -0.95 14.61
C MET A 180 4.14 -1.81 15.84
N GLY A 181 4.84 -2.94 15.67
CA GLY A 181 5.27 -3.81 16.75
C GLY A 181 4.17 -4.72 17.31
N PHE A 182 3.15 -5.08 16.49
CA PHE A 182 2.01 -5.90 16.93
C PHE A 182 2.00 -7.31 16.31
N ILE A 183 3.18 -7.87 16.00
CA ILE A 183 3.30 -9.19 15.34
C ILE A 183 2.67 -10.30 16.20
N GLU A 184 2.75 -10.19 17.50
CA GLU A 184 2.22 -11.16 18.46
C GLU A 184 0.70 -11.35 18.38
N HIS A 185 -0.02 -10.40 17.76
CA HIS A 185 -1.45 -10.52 17.52
C HIS A 185 -1.81 -11.31 16.26
N ILE A 186 -0.84 -11.58 15.38
CA ILE A 186 -1.07 -12.29 14.12
C ILE A 186 -1.27 -13.76 14.38
N ARG A 187 -2.35 -14.32 13.84
CA ARG A 187 -2.61 -15.76 13.82
C ARG A 187 -2.14 -16.39 12.52
N GLU A 188 -2.40 -15.71 11.41
CA GLU A 188 -2.03 -16.20 10.09
C GLU A 188 -1.52 -15.05 9.22
N ILE A 189 -0.49 -15.33 8.42
CA ILE A 189 -0.11 -14.50 7.28
C ILE A 189 -0.78 -15.15 6.06
N ILE A 190 -1.84 -14.53 5.57
CA ILE A 190 -2.71 -15.12 4.54
C ILE A 190 -1.93 -15.31 3.24
N PRO A 191 -1.91 -16.52 2.66
CA PRO A 191 -1.22 -16.82 1.40
C PRO A 191 -1.70 -15.94 0.24
N LEU A 192 -0.80 -15.66 -0.74
CA LEU A 192 -1.10 -14.80 -1.89
C LEU A 192 -2.16 -15.35 -2.83
N ASP A 193 -2.26 -16.68 -2.93
CA ASP A 193 -3.27 -17.38 -3.70
C ASP A 193 -4.65 -17.35 -3.05
N ILE A 194 -4.73 -17.12 -1.75
CA ILE A 194 -5.98 -16.88 -1.03
C ILE A 194 -6.38 -15.41 -1.10
N MET A 195 -5.43 -14.50 -0.83
CA MET A 195 -5.71 -13.06 -0.80
C MET A 195 -4.60 -12.25 -1.48
N VAL A 196 -4.89 -11.82 -2.71
CA VAL A 196 -4.00 -10.94 -3.47
C VAL A 196 -3.99 -9.54 -2.85
N PRO A 197 -2.81 -8.98 -2.49
CA PRO A 197 -2.69 -7.65 -1.89
C PRO A 197 -3.13 -6.51 -2.83
N SER A 198 -3.29 -5.31 -2.29
CA SER A 198 -3.38 -4.10 -3.13
C SER A 198 -2.03 -3.74 -3.73
N ALA A 199 -2.03 -3.14 -4.91
CA ALA A 199 -0.82 -2.57 -5.50
C ALA A 199 -0.08 -1.70 -4.48
N GLY A 200 1.24 -1.84 -4.40
CA GLY A 200 2.10 -1.10 -3.48
C GLY A 200 2.04 -1.52 -2.02
N GLN A 201 1.25 -2.54 -1.64
CA GLN A 201 1.22 -2.98 -0.24
C GLN A 201 2.59 -3.51 0.21
N GLY A 202 3.02 -3.10 1.39
CA GLY A 202 4.34 -3.45 1.95
C GLY A 202 5.44 -2.45 1.63
N ALA A 203 5.33 -1.68 0.54
CA ALA A 203 6.34 -0.74 0.10
C ALA A 203 6.24 0.64 0.79
N ILE A 204 7.40 1.21 1.12
CA ILE A 204 7.58 2.62 1.48
C ILE A 204 8.16 3.31 0.26
N GLY A 205 7.50 4.35 -0.22
CA GLY A 205 7.95 5.19 -1.32
C GLY A 205 8.37 6.57 -0.85
N ILE A 206 9.32 7.15 -1.56
CA ILE A 206 9.78 8.52 -1.38
C ILE A 206 9.46 9.27 -2.65
N GLU A 207 8.55 10.23 -2.56
CA GLU A 207 8.13 11.10 -3.64
C GLU A 207 8.93 12.40 -3.61
N VAL A 208 9.32 12.88 -4.79
CA VAL A 208 10.12 14.08 -4.98
C VAL A 208 9.68 14.82 -6.25
N ARG A 209 10.13 16.07 -6.43
CA ARG A 209 10.01 16.77 -7.70
C ARG A 209 10.88 16.08 -8.77
N GLU A 210 10.43 16.08 -10.00
CA GLU A 210 11.07 15.39 -11.14
C GLU A 210 12.52 15.86 -11.40
N ASP A 211 12.78 17.17 -11.24
CA ASP A 211 14.09 17.78 -11.50
C ASP A 211 14.88 18.08 -10.20
N ASP A 212 14.59 17.40 -9.10
CA ASP A 212 15.20 17.71 -7.81
C ASP A 212 16.54 16.99 -7.60
N GLU A 213 17.48 17.68 -6.98
CA GLU A 213 18.77 17.08 -6.54
C GLU A 213 18.56 15.96 -5.49
N ALA A 214 17.38 15.85 -4.90
CA ALA A 214 17.02 14.75 -4.02
C ALA A 214 17.09 13.37 -4.70
N ILE A 215 16.89 13.30 -6.02
CA ILE A 215 16.94 12.05 -6.78
C ILE A 215 18.31 11.37 -6.63
N GLU A 216 19.41 12.16 -6.75
CA GLU A 216 20.76 11.63 -6.57
C GLU A 216 20.98 11.11 -5.15
N LEU A 217 20.40 11.81 -4.15
CA LEU A 217 20.49 11.41 -2.74
C LEU A 217 19.74 10.10 -2.47
N LEU A 218 18.67 9.83 -3.20
CA LEU A 218 17.80 8.68 -2.99
C LEU A 218 18.30 7.39 -3.67
N GLY A 219 19.19 7.49 -4.66
CA GLY A 219 19.71 6.33 -5.37
C GLY A 219 20.16 5.18 -4.46
N PRO A 220 21.00 5.41 -3.43
CA PRO A 220 21.47 4.35 -2.53
C PRO A 220 20.41 3.71 -1.62
N VAL A 221 19.27 4.36 -1.39
CA VAL A 221 18.16 3.79 -0.60
C VAL A 221 17.09 3.12 -1.46
N ASN A 222 17.17 3.29 -2.79
CA ASN A 222 16.25 2.66 -3.72
C ASN A 222 16.59 1.18 -3.89
N ASP A 223 15.65 0.31 -3.58
CA ASP A 223 15.73 -1.12 -3.85
C ASP A 223 15.19 -1.40 -5.25
N THR A 224 16.08 -1.72 -6.18
CA THR A 224 15.74 -1.86 -7.60
C THR A 224 14.68 -2.91 -7.84
N VAL A 225 14.74 -4.07 -7.15
CA VAL A 225 13.75 -5.14 -7.32
C VAL A 225 12.37 -4.69 -6.83
N SER A 226 12.32 -4.09 -5.65
CA SER A 226 11.05 -3.54 -5.13
C SER A 226 10.49 -2.44 -6.03
N ALA A 227 11.35 -1.57 -6.58
CA ALA A 227 10.93 -0.51 -7.50
C ALA A 227 10.37 -1.08 -8.81
N GLU A 228 11.01 -2.11 -9.39
CA GLU A 228 10.53 -2.82 -10.58
C GLU A 228 9.16 -3.48 -10.31
N GLU A 229 9.01 -4.21 -9.20
CA GLU A 229 7.72 -4.83 -8.79
C GLU A 229 6.61 -3.77 -8.66
N ILE A 230 6.89 -2.68 -7.96
CA ILE A 230 5.94 -1.58 -7.77
C ILE A 230 5.59 -0.90 -9.09
N SER A 231 6.54 -0.74 -10.00
CA SER A 231 6.30 -0.17 -11.33
C SER A 231 5.30 -1.01 -12.12
N VAL A 232 5.45 -2.35 -12.13
CA VAL A 232 4.52 -3.28 -12.77
C VAL A 232 3.11 -3.16 -12.17
N GLU A 233 2.99 -3.17 -10.84
CA GLU A 233 1.71 -3.06 -10.15
C GLU A 233 1.01 -1.73 -10.43
N ARG A 234 1.75 -0.61 -10.36
CA ARG A 234 1.22 0.73 -10.61
C ARG A 234 0.84 0.94 -12.08
N LYS A 235 1.61 0.37 -13.02
CA LYS A 235 1.28 0.42 -14.45
C LYS A 235 -0.07 -0.23 -14.73
N LEU A 236 -0.30 -1.45 -14.22
CA LEU A 236 -1.59 -2.13 -14.36
C LEU A 236 -2.72 -1.32 -13.69
N LEU A 237 -2.48 -0.80 -12.48
CA LEU A 237 -3.44 0.01 -11.75
C LEU A 237 -3.83 1.29 -12.51
N ALA A 238 -2.87 1.97 -13.15
CA ALA A 238 -3.10 3.16 -13.96
C ALA A 238 -3.94 2.84 -15.20
N MET A 239 -3.62 1.74 -15.92
CA MET A 239 -4.36 1.31 -17.11
C MET A 239 -5.82 0.89 -16.81
N ILE A 240 -6.09 0.49 -15.57
CA ILE A 240 -7.45 0.19 -15.07
C ILE A 240 -8.22 1.48 -14.70
N GLY A 241 -7.53 2.62 -14.58
CA GLY A 241 -8.14 3.89 -14.17
C GLY A 241 -8.19 4.10 -12.65
N GLY A 242 -7.35 3.39 -11.88
CA GLY A 242 -7.30 3.45 -10.42
C GLY A 242 -8.16 2.35 -9.78
N GLY A 243 -7.93 2.05 -8.50
CA GLY A 243 -8.45 0.84 -7.87
C GLY A 243 -9.13 0.98 -6.52
N CYS A 244 -9.24 2.19 -5.94
CA CYS A 244 -9.79 2.34 -4.59
C CYS A 244 -11.29 2.06 -4.48
N GLN A 245 -12.01 2.11 -5.60
CA GLN A 245 -13.47 1.94 -5.65
C GLN A 245 -13.90 0.55 -6.14
N ILE A 246 -12.96 -0.28 -6.57
CA ILE A 246 -13.23 -1.64 -7.04
C ILE A 246 -12.48 -2.68 -6.19
N PRO A 247 -13.02 -3.89 -6.01
CA PRO A 247 -12.35 -4.97 -5.31
C PRO A 247 -11.18 -5.55 -6.12
N LEU A 248 -10.06 -4.83 -6.18
CA LEU A 248 -8.90 -5.14 -7.01
C LEU A 248 -7.68 -5.46 -6.14
N GLY A 249 -7.08 -6.61 -6.36
CA GLY A 249 -5.77 -7.01 -5.85
C GLY A 249 -4.78 -7.12 -7.01
N ILE A 250 -3.58 -6.56 -6.85
CA ILE A 250 -2.47 -6.66 -7.78
C ILE A 250 -1.19 -6.84 -6.98
N HIS A 251 -0.40 -7.86 -7.31
CA HIS A 251 0.91 -8.07 -6.71
C HIS A 251 1.88 -8.66 -7.71
N ALA A 252 3.01 -8.00 -7.88
CA ALA A 252 4.15 -8.45 -8.66
C ALA A 252 5.26 -8.94 -7.73
N ASN A 253 5.90 -10.05 -8.08
CA ASN A 253 7.07 -10.57 -7.38
C ASN A 253 8.11 -11.02 -8.39
N ILE A 254 9.32 -10.47 -8.30
CA ILE A 254 10.45 -10.79 -9.17
C ILE A 254 11.46 -11.62 -8.40
N ARG A 255 11.71 -12.84 -8.88
CA ARG A 255 12.73 -13.75 -8.35
C ARG A 255 13.45 -14.47 -9.48
N ASP A 256 14.77 -14.53 -9.41
CA ASP A 256 15.62 -15.29 -10.33
C ASP A 256 15.29 -15.03 -11.82
N GLY A 257 15.05 -13.74 -12.16
CA GLY A 257 14.69 -13.32 -13.53
C GLY A 257 13.25 -13.64 -13.94
N ALA A 258 12.43 -14.20 -13.06
CA ALA A 258 11.02 -14.46 -13.31
C ALA A 258 10.11 -13.46 -12.59
N LEU A 259 9.15 -12.89 -13.30
CA LEU A 259 8.06 -12.07 -12.79
C LEU A 259 6.82 -12.93 -12.55
N SER A 260 6.36 -13.07 -11.33
CA SER A 260 5.05 -13.61 -11.00
C SER A 260 4.08 -12.46 -10.75
N LEU A 261 3.03 -12.36 -11.56
CA LEU A 261 1.97 -11.37 -11.42
C LEU A 261 0.69 -12.06 -10.90
N TYR A 262 0.24 -11.62 -9.71
CA TYR A 262 -0.99 -12.04 -9.08
C TYR A 262 -2.05 -10.96 -9.30
N VAL A 263 -3.23 -11.37 -9.73
CA VAL A 263 -4.35 -10.45 -9.96
C VAL A 263 -5.63 -11.06 -9.39
N SER A 264 -6.42 -10.25 -8.70
CA SER A 264 -7.74 -10.63 -8.24
C SER A 264 -8.69 -9.45 -8.40
N MET A 265 -9.79 -9.64 -9.13
CA MET A 265 -10.82 -8.64 -9.33
C MET A 265 -12.20 -9.25 -9.22
N GLY A 266 -13.14 -8.52 -8.63
CA GLY A 266 -14.52 -8.98 -8.48
C GLY A 266 -15.47 -7.89 -7.96
N GLU A 267 -16.57 -8.33 -7.40
CA GLU A 267 -17.59 -7.49 -6.75
C GLU A 267 -17.51 -7.59 -5.23
N GLU A 268 -18.09 -6.63 -4.56
CA GLU A 268 -18.14 -6.58 -3.08
C GLU A 268 -18.90 -7.77 -2.44
N ASN A 269 -19.78 -8.41 -3.19
CA ASN A 269 -20.57 -9.58 -2.75
C ASN A 269 -19.77 -10.88 -2.73
N GLY A 270 -18.50 -10.85 -3.20
CA GLY A 270 -17.61 -12.02 -3.26
C GLY A 270 -17.61 -12.74 -4.61
N ARG A 271 -18.37 -12.25 -5.61
CA ARG A 271 -18.25 -12.76 -6.98
C ARG A 271 -16.92 -12.29 -7.56
N ILE A 272 -16.03 -13.22 -7.84
CA ILE A 272 -14.71 -12.96 -8.42
C ILE A 272 -14.71 -13.29 -9.90
N TYR A 273 -14.28 -12.36 -10.74
CA TYR A 273 -14.16 -12.50 -12.19
C TYR A 273 -12.78 -12.98 -12.60
N VAL A 274 -11.74 -12.46 -11.93
CA VAL A 274 -10.34 -12.80 -12.16
C VAL A 274 -9.69 -13.11 -10.81
N HIS A 275 -9.00 -14.25 -10.73
CA HIS A 275 -8.17 -14.61 -9.59
C HIS A 275 -7.11 -15.58 -10.06
N GLU A 276 -5.93 -15.06 -10.38
CA GLU A 276 -4.89 -15.84 -11.02
C GLU A 276 -3.48 -15.40 -10.65
N LYS A 277 -2.54 -16.30 -10.88
CA LYS A 277 -1.10 -16.04 -10.89
C LYS A 277 -0.56 -16.48 -12.25
N ASN A 278 0.15 -15.58 -12.93
CA ASN A 278 0.89 -15.89 -14.15
C ASN A 278 2.36 -15.56 -13.95
N THR A 279 3.24 -16.34 -14.61
CA THR A 279 4.69 -16.16 -14.51
C THR A 279 5.27 -15.93 -15.89
N TYR A 280 6.14 -14.92 -15.98
CA TYR A 280 6.79 -14.45 -17.21
C TYR A 280 8.29 -14.25 -16.96
N PRO A 281 9.15 -14.28 -17.98
CA PRO A 281 10.45 -13.64 -17.89
C PRO A 281 10.29 -12.17 -17.50
N LYS A 282 11.15 -11.62 -16.65
CA LYS A 282 10.96 -10.24 -16.15
C LYS A 282 10.98 -9.19 -17.27
N GLU A 283 11.69 -9.45 -18.35
CA GLU A 283 11.74 -8.60 -19.54
C GLU A 283 10.41 -8.51 -20.27
N GLN A 284 9.47 -9.42 -20.00
CA GLN A 284 8.11 -9.42 -20.55
C GLN A 284 7.08 -8.77 -19.61
N ALA A 285 7.51 -7.90 -18.70
CA ALA A 285 6.63 -7.22 -17.74
C ALA A 285 5.47 -6.47 -18.43
N ASP A 286 5.73 -5.81 -19.55
CA ASP A 286 4.71 -5.10 -20.32
C ASP A 286 3.66 -6.05 -20.90
N ARG A 287 4.08 -7.20 -21.38
CA ARG A 287 3.19 -8.26 -21.84
C ARG A 287 2.34 -8.82 -20.70
N ALA A 288 2.95 -9.06 -19.54
CA ALA A 288 2.24 -9.52 -18.34
C ALA A 288 1.13 -8.55 -17.94
N VAL A 289 1.44 -7.24 -17.93
CA VAL A 289 0.47 -6.17 -17.63
C VAL A 289 -0.67 -6.15 -18.66
N GLN A 290 -0.35 -6.24 -19.97
CA GLN A 290 -1.36 -6.20 -21.02
C GLN A 290 -2.29 -7.41 -20.95
N GLU A 291 -1.77 -8.62 -20.80
CA GLU A 291 -2.58 -9.84 -20.68
C GLU A 291 -3.48 -9.82 -19.43
N ALA A 292 -2.99 -9.28 -18.32
CA ALA A 292 -3.80 -9.08 -17.11
C ALA A 292 -4.92 -8.05 -17.34
N LEU A 293 -4.62 -6.92 -18.00
CA LEU A 293 -5.60 -5.90 -18.36
C LEU A 293 -6.71 -6.47 -19.27
N ASP A 294 -6.34 -7.22 -20.30
CA ASP A 294 -7.31 -7.79 -21.25
C ASP A 294 -8.32 -8.72 -20.55
N LYS A 295 -7.89 -9.42 -19.50
CA LYS A 295 -8.78 -10.26 -18.69
C LYS A 295 -9.69 -9.47 -17.75
N ILE A 296 -9.20 -8.33 -17.25
CA ILE A 296 -9.95 -7.45 -16.33
C ILE A 296 -10.93 -6.56 -17.08
N LYS A 297 -10.51 -6.03 -18.23
CA LYS A 297 -11.23 -5.02 -19.02
C LYS A 297 -12.71 -5.30 -19.27
N PRO A 298 -13.15 -6.56 -19.55
CA PRO A 298 -14.57 -6.87 -19.74
C PRO A 298 -15.45 -6.57 -18.52
N PHE A 299 -14.87 -6.36 -17.34
CA PHE A 299 -15.57 -6.19 -16.06
C PHE A 299 -15.38 -4.78 -15.46
N LEU A 300 -14.78 -3.85 -16.22
CA LEU A 300 -14.55 -2.45 -15.81
C LEU A 300 -15.72 -1.51 -16.23
N LEU A 301 -16.95 -1.96 -16.22
CA LEU A 301 -18.11 -1.16 -16.63
C LEU A 301 -18.58 -0.22 -15.53
#